data_5efb156f7110399cb3cf1d8faa69483e
#
_entry.id   5efb156f7110399cb3cf1d8faa69483e
#
_cell.length_a   1.000
_cell.length_b   1.000
_cell.length_c   1.000
_cell.angle_alpha   90.00
_cell.angle_beta   90.00
_cell.angle_gamma   90.00
#
_symmetry.space_group_name_H-M   'P 1'
#
loop_
_entity.id
_entity.type
_entity.pdbx_description
1 polymer ?
#
loop_
_entity_poly.entity_id
_entity_poly.type
_entity_poly.pdbx_seq_one_letter_code
_entity_poly.pdbx_strand_id
1 'polypeptide(L)'
;MGRFDERTVRYEPTSVKDLLVEMKDTAELLIDLSYSAVLHGSPTVAHEVVELEHRMDVLQLRARMSLMLAARNPSEAETLAPVLGVIAAADKVADAAGDIAKIVTEEIGLPESMRGALSAGVE
;
A
#
# COMPACT_ATOMS: atom_id res chain seq x y z
N MET A 1 -13.33 8.58 26.36
CA MET A 1 -13.02 8.89 25.42
C MET A 1 -11.67 9.17 25.24
N GLY A 2 -11.14 9.79 25.98
CA GLY A 2 -9.77 10.01 25.86
C GLY A 2 -8.97 8.76 25.68
N ARG A 3 -9.49 7.63 26.16
CA ARG A 3 -8.74 6.48 26.04
C ARG A 3 -8.50 6.06 24.63
N PHE A 4 -9.48 6.17 23.82
CA PHE A 4 -9.33 5.87 22.44
C PHE A 4 -8.32 6.79 21.79
N ASP A 5 -8.39 8.04 22.14
CA ASP A 5 -7.47 9.00 21.59
C ASP A 5 -6.05 8.75 22.04
N GLU A 6 -5.88 8.34 23.28
CA GLU A 6 -4.57 7.98 23.76
C GLU A 6 -3.97 6.87 22.95
N ARG A 7 -4.78 5.89 22.61
CA ARG A 7 -4.27 4.78 21.86
C ARG A 7 -3.88 5.19 20.47
N THR A 8 -4.60 6.11 19.89
CA THR A 8 -4.33 6.59 18.56
C THR A 8 -3.09 7.46 18.53
N VAL A 9 -2.96 8.31 19.53
CA VAL A 9 -1.89 9.27 19.57
C VAL A 9 -0.62 8.71 20.17
N ARG A 10 -0.77 7.88 21.18
CA ARG A 10 0.38 7.36 21.87
C ARG A 10 1.16 6.45 20.94
N TYR A 11 2.42 6.76 20.81
CA TYR A 11 3.29 5.95 20.01
C TYR A 11 3.57 4.65 20.73
N GLU A 12 3.23 3.55 20.11
CA GLU A 12 3.56 2.25 20.64
C GLU A 12 4.66 1.67 19.81
N PRO A 13 5.76 1.26 20.42
CA PRO A 13 6.85 0.73 19.63
C PRO A 13 6.39 -0.55 18.95
N THR A 14 6.16 -0.45 17.67
CA THR A 14 5.86 -1.59 16.85
C THR A 14 7.14 -1.95 16.14
N SER A 15 7.47 -3.21 16.13
CA SER A 15 8.69 -3.66 15.49
C SER A 15 8.66 -3.28 14.01
N VAL A 16 9.78 -2.78 13.52
CA VAL A 16 9.89 -2.45 12.10
C VAL A 16 9.60 -3.69 11.27
N LYS A 17 10.04 -4.84 11.74
CA LYS A 17 9.78 -6.09 11.05
C LYS A 17 8.29 -6.33 10.89
N ASP A 18 7.50 -6.11 11.94
CA ASP A 18 6.07 -6.31 11.87
C ASP A 18 5.42 -5.35 10.90
N LEU A 19 5.88 -4.10 10.88
CA LEU A 19 5.38 -3.12 9.95
C LEU A 19 5.69 -3.51 8.51
N LEU A 20 6.90 -4.04 8.27
CA LEU A 20 7.28 -4.47 6.94
C LEU A 20 6.44 -5.65 6.46
N VAL A 21 6.13 -6.58 7.36
CA VAL A 21 5.28 -7.71 7.02
C VAL A 21 3.89 -7.21 6.64
N GLU A 22 3.36 -6.29 7.44
CA GLU A 22 2.04 -5.73 7.14
C GLU A 22 2.04 -4.97 5.82
N MET A 23 3.12 -4.24 5.53
CA MET A 23 3.24 -3.54 4.25
C MET A 23 3.29 -4.51 3.09
N LYS A 24 4.01 -5.61 3.27
CA LYS A 24 4.11 -6.62 2.23
C LYS A 24 2.74 -7.24 1.96
N ASP A 25 2.03 -7.60 3.01
CA ASP A 25 0.71 -8.19 2.85
C ASP A 25 -0.26 -7.21 2.20
N THR A 26 -0.19 -5.94 2.58
CA THR A 26 -1.04 -4.92 1.98
C THR A 26 -0.72 -4.73 0.51
N ALA A 27 0.57 -4.77 0.16
CA ALA A 27 0.98 -4.62 -1.24
C ALA A 27 0.45 -5.76 -2.09
N GLU A 28 0.54 -6.99 -1.58
CA GLU A 28 0.03 -8.14 -2.31
C GLU A 28 -1.47 -8.03 -2.54
N LEU A 29 -2.19 -7.62 -1.52
CA LEU A 29 -3.63 -7.46 -1.64
C LEU A 29 -3.98 -6.34 -2.61
N LEU A 30 -3.21 -5.25 -2.59
CA LEU A 30 -3.42 -4.15 -3.53
C LEU A 30 -3.27 -4.61 -4.98
N ILE A 31 -2.26 -5.41 -5.25
CA ILE A 31 -2.05 -5.93 -6.60
C ILE A 31 -3.25 -6.78 -7.03
N ASP A 32 -3.64 -7.71 -6.17
CA ASP A 32 -4.74 -8.61 -6.50
C ASP A 32 -6.05 -7.86 -6.71
N LEU A 33 -6.34 -6.89 -5.85
CA LEU A 33 -7.59 -6.15 -5.95
C LEU A 33 -7.61 -5.20 -7.14
N SER A 34 -6.45 -4.58 -7.45
CA SER A 34 -6.42 -3.68 -8.60
C SER A 34 -6.66 -4.45 -9.89
N TYR A 35 -6.09 -5.64 -10.01
CA TYR A 35 -6.36 -6.49 -11.14
C TYR A 35 -7.83 -6.87 -11.21
N SER A 36 -8.39 -7.29 -10.08
CA SER A 36 -9.80 -7.67 -10.02
C SER A 36 -10.70 -6.50 -10.40
N ALA A 37 -10.38 -5.30 -9.94
CA ALA A 37 -11.18 -4.13 -10.25
C ALA A 37 -11.26 -3.90 -11.76
N VAL A 38 -10.12 -4.04 -12.44
CA VAL A 38 -10.07 -3.81 -13.89
C VAL A 38 -10.77 -4.92 -14.63
N LEU A 39 -10.48 -6.17 -14.27
CA LEU A 39 -11.03 -7.32 -15.00
C LEU A 39 -12.54 -7.36 -14.91
N HIS A 40 -13.10 -7.01 -13.78
CA HIS A 40 -14.54 -7.08 -13.57
C HIS A 40 -15.23 -5.73 -13.69
N GLY A 41 -14.46 -4.66 -13.95
CA GLY A 41 -15.03 -3.33 -14.05
C GLY A 41 -15.79 -2.94 -12.80
N SER A 42 -15.25 -3.26 -11.63
CA SER A 42 -15.96 -3.10 -10.37
C SER A 42 -15.53 -1.84 -9.63
N PRO A 43 -16.38 -0.80 -9.60
CA PRO A 43 -16.06 0.39 -8.81
C PRO A 43 -15.94 0.11 -7.33
N THR A 44 -16.68 -0.87 -6.83
CA THR A 44 -16.61 -1.22 -5.41
C THR A 44 -15.23 -1.72 -5.04
N VAL A 45 -14.68 -2.62 -5.86
CA VAL A 45 -13.33 -3.14 -5.59
C VAL A 45 -12.30 -2.02 -5.79
N ALA A 46 -12.51 -1.16 -6.77
CA ALA A 46 -11.60 -0.04 -6.99
C ALA A 46 -11.55 0.89 -5.76
N HIS A 47 -12.69 1.11 -5.12
CA HIS A 47 -12.71 1.90 -3.90
C HIS A 47 -11.93 1.22 -2.78
N GLU A 48 -12.01 -0.10 -2.70
CA GLU A 48 -11.23 -0.82 -1.70
C GLU A 48 -9.73 -0.63 -1.94
N VAL A 49 -9.32 -0.59 -3.20
CA VAL A 49 -7.92 -0.33 -3.52
C VAL A 49 -7.50 1.04 -3.00
N VAL A 50 -8.34 2.04 -3.18
CA VAL A 50 -8.01 3.39 -2.70
C VAL A 50 -7.86 3.40 -1.18
N GLU A 51 -8.73 2.70 -0.48
CA GLU A 51 -8.62 2.63 0.98
C GLU A 51 -7.36 1.93 1.44
N LEU A 52 -6.98 0.86 0.73
CA LEU A 52 -5.75 0.17 1.07
C LEU A 52 -4.52 0.99 0.74
N GLU A 53 -4.62 1.83 -0.29
CA GLU A 53 -3.54 2.74 -0.62
C GLU A 53 -3.31 3.73 0.52
N HIS A 54 -4.40 4.25 1.09
CA HIS A 54 -4.30 5.13 2.26
C HIS A 54 -3.68 4.39 3.44
N ARG A 55 -4.05 3.15 3.62
CA ARG A 55 -3.47 2.37 4.71
C ARG A 55 -1.97 2.18 4.50
N MET A 56 -1.56 1.96 3.26
CA MET A 56 -0.13 1.84 2.96
C MET A 56 0.60 3.13 3.33
N ASP A 57 -0.01 4.29 3.06
CA ASP A 57 0.60 5.56 3.42
C ASP A 57 0.83 5.66 4.92
N VAL A 58 -0.14 5.21 5.71
CA VAL A 58 -0.01 5.22 7.17
C VAL A 58 1.10 4.28 7.63
N LEU A 59 1.12 3.08 7.05
CA LEU A 59 2.14 2.09 7.42
C LEU A 59 3.53 2.60 7.06
N GLN A 60 3.67 3.22 5.91
CA GLN A 60 4.93 3.78 5.47
C GLN A 60 5.41 4.86 6.43
N LEU A 61 4.51 5.75 6.83
CA LEU A 61 4.87 6.80 7.74
C LEU A 61 5.32 6.23 9.09
N ARG A 62 4.57 5.26 9.60
CA ARG A 62 4.92 4.64 10.87
C ARG A 62 6.26 3.93 10.80
N ALA A 63 6.52 3.25 9.68
CA ALA A 63 7.79 2.55 9.51
C ALA A 63 8.95 3.54 9.48
N ARG A 64 8.78 4.66 8.76
CA ARG A 64 9.84 5.66 8.70
C ARG A 64 10.10 6.28 10.07
N MET A 65 9.05 6.55 10.82
CA MET A 65 9.20 7.10 12.16
C MET A 65 9.92 6.11 13.07
N SER A 66 9.58 4.82 12.97
CA SER A 66 10.25 3.81 13.77
C SER A 66 11.72 3.71 13.44
N LEU A 67 12.06 3.84 12.16
CA LEU A 67 13.46 3.82 11.76
C LEU A 67 14.22 5.01 12.31
N MET A 68 13.59 6.19 12.28
CA MET A 68 14.25 7.38 12.79
C MET A 68 14.54 7.26 14.28
N LEU A 69 13.62 6.64 15.01
CA LEU A 69 13.82 6.43 16.43
C LEU A 69 14.87 5.37 16.72
N ALA A 70 14.98 4.38 15.85
CA ALA A 70 15.94 3.30 16.04
C ALA A 70 17.35 3.71 15.62
N ALA A 71 17.48 4.60 14.66
CA ALA A 71 18.78 4.97 14.12
C ALA A 71 19.41 6.05 14.97
N ARG A 72 20.06 5.64 16.05
CA ARG A 72 20.64 6.59 16.98
C ARG A 72 22.11 6.84 16.75
N ASN A 73 22.75 6.00 15.96
CA ASN A 73 24.14 6.20 15.65
C ASN A 73 24.40 5.74 14.22
N PRO A 74 25.53 6.15 13.63
CA PRO A 74 25.79 5.87 12.21
C PRO A 74 25.79 4.39 11.86
N SER A 75 26.26 3.53 12.75
CA SER A 75 26.31 2.12 12.40
C SER A 75 24.91 1.53 12.32
N GLU A 76 24.00 1.99 13.16
CA GLU A 76 22.62 1.54 13.09
C GLU A 76 21.93 2.07 11.84
N ALA A 77 22.23 3.33 11.50
CA ALA A 77 21.64 3.91 10.30
C ALA A 77 22.03 3.12 9.07
N GLU A 78 23.28 2.68 9.01
CA GLU A 78 23.77 1.90 7.90
C GLU A 78 23.00 0.58 7.75
N THR A 79 22.76 -0.07 8.88
CA THR A 79 22.04 -1.33 8.89
C THR A 79 20.61 -1.16 8.43
N LEU A 80 20.03 0.02 8.68
CA LEU A 80 18.63 0.27 8.36
C LEU A 80 18.40 0.78 6.95
N ALA A 81 19.44 1.14 6.23
CA ALA A 81 19.30 1.67 4.88
C ALA A 81 18.53 0.72 3.94
N PRO A 82 18.81 -0.59 3.94
CA PRO A 82 18.03 -1.49 3.06
C PRO A 82 16.55 -1.50 3.40
N VAL A 83 16.19 -1.27 4.65
CA VAL A 83 14.80 -1.25 5.07
C VAL A 83 14.08 -0.06 4.43
N LEU A 84 14.76 1.08 4.35
CA LEU A 84 14.18 2.23 3.66
C LEU A 84 13.88 1.91 2.20
N GLY A 85 14.74 1.12 1.56
CA GLY A 85 14.51 0.70 0.19
C GLY A 85 13.25 -0.13 0.05
N VAL A 86 13.01 -1.03 1.00
CA VAL A 86 11.81 -1.86 0.98
C VAL A 86 10.57 -0.99 1.17
N ILE A 87 10.64 -0.04 2.10
CA ILE A 87 9.51 0.86 2.34
C ILE A 87 9.18 1.65 1.07
N ALA A 88 10.19 2.18 0.40
CA ALA A 88 9.98 2.94 -0.82
C ALA A 88 9.40 2.08 -1.93
N ALA A 89 9.86 0.83 -2.04
CA ALA A 89 9.34 -0.07 -3.06
C ALA A 89 7.89 -0.42 -2.82
N ALA A 90 7.51 -0.66 -1.56
CA ALA A 90 6.12 -0.95 -1.23
C ALA A 90 5.21 0.23 -1.58
N ASP A 91 5.70 1.43 -1.35
CA ASP A 91 4.93 2.63 -1.69
C ASP A 91 4.69 2.72 -3.19
N LYS A 92 5.70 2.39 -3.98
CA LYS A 92 5.56 2.42 -5.43
C LYS A 92 4.56 1.39 -5.92
N VAL A 93 4.55 0.22 -5.30
CA VAL A 93 3.56 -0.80 -5.65
C VAL A 93 2.15 -0.29 -5.36
N ALA A 94 1.98 0.35 -4.20
CA ALA A 94 0.67 0.89 -3.83
C ALA A 94 0.23 1.97 -4.80
N ASP A 95 1.13 2.85 -5.20
CA ASP A 95 0.81 3.91 -6.15
C ASP A 95 0.40 3.32 -7.50
N ALA A 96 1.12 2.30 -7.95
CA ALA A 96 0.80 1.67 -9.22
C ALA A 96 -0.58 1.00 -9.17
N ALA A 97 -0.88 0.33 -8.05
CA ALA A 97 -2.19 -0.31 -7.90
C ALA A 97 -3.30 0.73 -7.90
N GLY A 98 -3.06 1.87 -7.24
CA GLY A 98 -4.03 2.96 -7.24
C GLY A 98 -4.27 3.52 -8.64
N ASP A 99 -3.20 3.65 -9.41
CA ASP A 99 -3.33 4.12 -10.79
C ASP A 99 -4.15 3.17 -11.63
N ILE A 100 -3.94 1.86 -11.45
CA ILE A 100 -4.72 0.87 -12.17
C ILE A 100 -6.20 0.97 -11.79
N ALA A 101 -6.48 1.12 -10.50
CA ALA A 101 -7.86 1.22 -10.04
C ALA A 101 -8.55 2.47 -10.57
N LYS A 102 -7.81 3.55 -10.80
CA LYS A 102 -8.40 4.77 -11.34
C LYS A 102 -8.99 4.57 -12.74
N ILE A 103 -8.47 3.62 -13.48
CA ILE A 103 -9.03 3.31 -14.79
C ILE A 103 -10.51 2.96 -14.64
N VAL A 104 -10.86 2.30 -13.56
CA VAL A 104 -12.25 1.91 -13.31
C VAL A 104 -13.06 3.06 -12.73
N THR A 105 -12.53 3.72 -11.70
CA THR A 105 -13.32 4.75 -11.01
C THR A 105 -13.54 6.00 -11.85
N GLU A 106 -12.60 6.32 -12.72
CA GLU A 106 -12.72 7.54 -13.52
C GLU A 106 -13.31 7.25 -14.90
N GLU A 107 -13.58 5.98 -15.13
CA GLU A 107 -14.15 5.59 -16.43
C GLU A 107 -13.33 6.17 -17.58
N ILE A 108 -12.03 6.23 -17.38
CA ILE A 108 -11.16 6.59 -18.48
C ILE A 108 -11.24 5.37 -19.34
N GLY A 109 -12.24 5.38 -20.19
CA GLY A 109 -12.71 4.21 -20.84
C GLY A 109 -11.66 3.47 -21.59
N LEU A 110 -11.31 2.34 -21.02
CA LEU A 110 -10.73 1.33 -21.86
C LEU A 110 -11.82 0.98 -22.86
N PRO A 111 -11.54 1.03 -24.15
CA PRO A 111 -12.51 0.55 -25.13
C PRO A 111 -12.93 -0.85 -24.78
N GLU A 112 -14.17 -1.17 -25.12
CA GLU A 112 -14.70 -2.47 -24.82
C GLU A 112 -13.81 -3.59 -25.36
N SER A 113 -13.22 -3.35 -26.52
CA SER A 113 -12.33 -4.35 -27.13
C SER A 113 -11.10 -4.61 -26.24
N MET A 114 -10.60 -3.57 -25.55
CA MET A 114 -9.45 -3.75 -24.69
C MET A 114 -9.83 -4.47 -23.40
N ARG A 115 -11.05 -4.23 -22.91
CA ARG A 115 -11.51 -4.95 -21.74
C ARG A 115 -11.63 -6.43 -22.04
N GLY A 116 -12.12 -6.75 -23.22
CA GLY A 116 -12.20 -8.14 -23.65
C GLY A 116 -10.83 -8.78 -23.74
N ALA A 117 -9.86 -8.05 -24.27
CA ALA A 117 -8.50 -8.57 -24.40
C ALA A 117 -7.87 -8.82 -23.03
N LEU A 118 -8.09 -7.90 -22.09
CA LEU A 118 -7.55 -8.08 -20.74
C LEU A 118 -8.16 -9.30 -20.07
N SER A 119 -9.47 -9.45 -20.22
CA SER A 119 -10.15 -10.57 -19.61
C SER A 119 -9.66 -11.90 -20.22
N ALA A 120 -9.52 -11.94 -21.53
CA ALA A 120 -9.05 -13.13 -22.21
C ALA A 120 -7.61 -13.46 -21.84
N GLY A 121 -6.80 -12.43 -21.61
CA GLY A 121 -5.41 -12.64 -21.26
C GLY A 121 -5.20 -13.27 -19.90
N VAL A 122 -6.19 -13.21 -19.04
CA VAL A 122 -6.07 -13.74 -17.70
C VAL A 122 -6.64 -15.14 -17.59
N GLU A 123 -7.55 -15.45 -18.49
CA GLU A 123 -8.09 -16.78 -18.52
C GLU A 123 -7.09 -17.74 -19.10
#